data_030eb06e8ee15ea8c1f1d287e9f05a26
#
_entry.id   030eb06e8ee15ea8c1f1d287e9f05a26
#
_cell.length_a   1.000
_cell.length_b   1.000
_cell.length_c   1.000
_cell.angle_alpha   90.00
_cell.angle_beta   90.00
_cell.angle_gamma   90.00
#
_symmetry.space_group_name_H-M   'P 1'
#
loop_
_entity.id
_entity.type
_entity.pdbx_description
1 polymer ?
#
loop_
_entity_poly.entity_id
_entity_poly.type
_entity_poly.pdbx_seq_one_letter_code
_entity_poly.pdbx_strand_id
1 'polypeptide(L)'
;MTNFTKPQLKTIRAAMQSALERLDYEGMTFTVANCTYNGGEATYKVNVLLDGAETKEQKDLRDMAGLCHFDIDKIANTQGMKLKLVGYKSKAPKMPWIVVDTLTDSEYKLTQGQAERLFKKPVEVAQ
;
A
#
# COMPACT_ATOMS: atom_id res chain seq x y z
N MET A 1 6.07 -35.48 -3.05
CA MET A 1 5.40 -34.22 -3.41
C MET A 1 6.39 -33.35 -4.15
N THR A 2 6.12 -33.05 -5.42
CA THR A 2 7.06 -32.33 -6.27
C THR A 2 6.66 -30.88 -6.57
N ASN A 3 5.46 -30.49 -6.15
CA ASN A 3 4.94 -29.14 -6.44
C ASN A 3 4.36 -28.51 -5.18
N PHE A 4 4.54 -27.20 -5.05
CA PHE A 4 3.89 -26.44 -3.98
C PHE A 4 2.42 -26.19 -4.32
N THR A 5 1.58 -26.16 -3.27
CA THR A 5 0.19 -25.72 -3.38
C THR A 5 0.03 -24.34 -2.78
N LYS A 6 -1.00 -23.60 -3.17
CA LYS A 6 -1.27 -22.26 -2.61
C LYS A 6 -1.44 -22.28 -1.09
N PRO A 7 -2.18 -23.23 -0.47
CA PRO A 7 -2.25 -23.30 0.98
C PRO A 7 -0.90 -23.51 1.66
N GLN A 8 -0.03 -24.36 1.08
CA GLN A 8 1.32 -24.57 1.61
C GLN A 8 2.13 -23.28 1.59
N LEU A 9 2.06 -22.52 0.47
CA LEU A 9 2.79 -21.25 0.34
C LEU A 9 2.33 -20.21 1.35
N LYS A 10 1.04 -20.16 1.66
CA LYS A 10 0.51 -19.28 2.71
C LYS A 10 1.03 -19.66 4.09
N THR A 11 1.07 -20.95 4.39
CA THR A 11 1.58 -21.46 5.67
C THR A 11 3.06 -21.15 5.82
N ILE A 12 3.85 -21.36 4.77
CA ILE A 12 5.28 -21.03 4.75
C ILE A 12 5.51 -19.53 4.96
N ARG A 13 4.74 -18.71 4.28
CA ARG A 13 4.83 -17.25 4.45
C ARG A 13 4.59 -16.84 5.90
N ALA A 14 3.55 -17.35 6.51
CA ALA A 14 3.21 -17.05 7.91
C ALA A 14 4.33 -17.49 8.86
N ALA A 15 4.90 -18.67 8.64
CA ALA A 15 6.01 -19.18 9.43
C ALA A 15 7.26 -18.33 9.26
N MET A 16 7.58 -17.92 8.05
CA MET A 16 8.72 -17.03 7.75
C MET A 16 8.52 -15.65 8.38
N GLN A 17 7.32 -15.10 8.28
CA GLN A 17 7.01 -13.80 8.88
C GLN A 17 7.19 -13.85 10.40
N SER A 18 6.69 -14.90 11.05
CA SER A 18 6.87 -15.07 12.50
C SER A 18 8.34 -15.20 12.89
N ALA A 19 9.12 -15.94 12.11
CA ALA A 19 10.56 -16.09 12.35
C ALA A 19 11.30 -14.76 12.20
N LEU A 20 10.97 -13.98 11.18
CA LEU A 20 11.59 -12.67 10.93
C LEU A 20 11.23 -11.66 12.03
N GLU A 21 10.01 -11.69 12.54
CA GLU A 21 9.59 -10.83 13.65
C GLU A 21 10.38 -11.11 14.93
N ARG A 22 10.85 -12.33 15.11
CA ARG A 22 11.68 -12.72 16.25
C ARG A 22 13.13 -12.27 16.14
N LEU A 23 13.57 -11.82 14.97
CA LEU A 23 14.96 -11.41 14.75
C LEU A 23 15.28 -10.09 15.44
N ASP A 24 14.51 -9.43 16.07
CA ASP A 24 14.73 -8.26 16.94
C ASP A 24 15.96 -7.41 16.56
N TYR A 25 16.05 -7.05 15.29
CA TYR A 25 17.00 -6.05 14.83
C TYR A 25 16.42 -4.67 15.09
N GLU A 26 17.05 -3.97 15.98
CA GLU A 26 16.61 -2.65 16.39
C GLU A 26 16.55 -1.68 15.19
N GLY A 27 15.43 -0.99 15.04
CA GLY A 27 15.25 -0.01 13.98
C GLY A 27 14.87 -0.58 12.62
N MET A 28 14.52 -1.86 12.53
CA MET A 28 14.15 -2.49 11.26
C MET A 28 12.86 -3.29 11.37
N THR A 29 12.05 -3.24 10.32
CA THR A 29 10.84 -4.05 10.18
C THR A 29 10.99 -4.94 8.95
N PHE A 30 10.73 -6.24 9.12
CA PHE A 30 10.82 -7.24 8.07
C PHE A 30 9.42 -7.67 7.65
N THR A 31 9.17 -7.72 6.34
CA THR A 31 7.88 -8.17 5.81
C THR A 31 8.09 -9.14 4.66
N VAL A 32 7.50 -10.33 4.77
CA VAL A 32 7.48 -11.29 3.67
C VAL A 32 6.41 -10.87 2.68
N ALA A 33 6.84 -10.53 1.48
CA ALA A 33 5.97 -10.02 0.42
C ALA A 33 5.66 -11.11 -0.61
N ASN A 34 5.62 -10.76 -1.87
CA ASN A 34 5.22 -11.64 -2.96
C ASN A 34 6.04 -12.92 -3.06
N CYS A 35 5.37 -13.98 -3.48
CA CYS A 35 5.98 -15.27 -3.73
C CYS A 35 5.76 -15.66 -5.19
N THR A 36 6.83 -16.10 -5.85
CA THR A 36 6.75 -16.77 -7.15
C THR A 36 7.18 -18.22 -6.95
N TYR A 37 6.52 -19.13 -7.62
CA TYR A 37 6.83 -20.54 -7.48
C TYR A 37 6.70 -21.27 -8.82
N ASN A 38 7.51 -22.31 -8.96
CA ASN A 38 7.51 -23.17 -10.13
C ASN A 38 7.89 -24.58 -9.67
N GLY A 39 6.94 -25.50 -9.76
CA GLY A 39 7.17 -26.88 -9.33
C GLY A 39 7.50 -26.96 -7.84
N GLY A 40 8.69 -27.46 -7.53
CA GLY A 40 9.17 -27.63 -6.16
C GLY A 40 10.02 -26.47 -5.64
N GLU A 41 10.09 -25.38 -6.39
CA GLU A 41 10.87 -24.20 -5.99
C GLU A 41 9.94 -23.00 -5.77
N ALA A 42 10.16 -22.29 -4.67
CA ALA A 42 9.41 -21.07 -4.36
C ALA A 42 10.38 -19.98 -3.92
N THR A 43 10.16 -18.76 -4.42
CA THR A 43 10.98 -17.59 -4.08
C THR A 43 10.11 -16.54 -3.41
N TYR A 44 10.49 -16.14 -2.22
CA TYR A 44 9.81 -15.10 -1.45
C TYR A 44 10.62 -13.82 -1.43
N LYS A 45 9.95 -12.71 -1.65
CA LYS A 45 10.56 -11.39 -1.50
C LYS A 45 10.40 -10.93 -0.06
N VAL A 46 11.50 -10.45 0.53
CA VAL A 46 11.49 -9.90 1.89
C VAL A 46 11.80 -8.41 1.79
N ASN A 47 10.94 -7.58 2.35
CA ASN A 47 11.17 -6.15 2.44
C ASN A 47 11.71 -5.82 3.83
N VAL A 48 12.76 -5.02 3.89
CA VAL A 48 13.34 -4.51 5.13
C VAL A 48 13.18 -3.00 5.14
N LEU A 49 12.52 -2.47 6.16
CA LEU A 49 12.26 -1.05 6.28
C LEU A 49 12.87 -0.53 7.58
N LEU A 50 13.62 0.57 7.50
CA LEU A 50 14.11 1.27 8.68
C LEU A 50 12.96 2.00 9.36
N ASP A 51 12.95 2.00 10.68
CA ASP A 51 11.94 2.72 11.45
C ASP A 51 11.96 4.20 11.08
N GLY A 52 10.77 4.76 10.84
CA GLY A 52 10.63 6.15 10.42
C GLY A 52 10.88 6.40 8.94
N ALA A 53 11.33 5.42 8.18
CA ALA A 53 11.50 5.58 6.74
C ALA A 53 10.17 5.45 6.00
N GLU A 54 10.04 6.20 4.91
CA GLU A 54 8.89 6.07 4.04
C GLU A 54 9.10 4.91 3.06
N THR A 55 8.04 4.16 2.77
CA THR A 55 8.05 3.21 1.67
C THR A 55 8.05 3.98 0.35
N LYS A 56 8.44 3.30 -0.74
CA LYS A 56 8.37 3.92 -2.07
C LYS A 56 6.94 4.36 -2.40
N GLU A 57 5.96 3.56 -2.03
CA GLU A 57 4.54 3.89 -2.27
C GLU A 57 4.11 5.13 -1.50
N GLN A 58 4.53 5.28 -0.26
CA GLN A 58 4.24 6.47 0.54
C GLN A 58 4.92 7.71 -0.02
N LYS A 59 6.17 7.58 -0.45
CA LYS A 59 6.89 8.69 -1.08
C LYS A 59 6.23 9.11 -2.39
N ASP A 60 5.86 8.14 -3.23
CA ASP A 60 5.18 8.40 -4.49
C ASP A 60 3.83 9.09 -4.24
N LEU A 61 3.09 8.65 -3.22
CA LEU A 61 1.85 9.28 -2.81
C LEU A 61 2.06 10.75 -2.46
N ARG A 62 3.02 11.04 -1.60
CA ARG A 62 3.31 12.41 -1.17
C ARG A 62 3.70 13.30 -2.36
N ASP A 63 4.59 12.81 -3.21
CA ASP A 63 5.09 13.55 -4.35
C ASP A 63 3.96 13.83 -5.37
N MET A 64 3.16 12.82 -5.70
CA MET A 64 2.07 12.98 -6.66
C MET A 64 0.91 13.78 -6.10
N ALA A 65 0.60 13.62 -4.82
CA ALA A 65 -0.42 14.43 -4.16
C ALA A 65 -0.03 15.91 -4.16
N GLY A 66 1.26 16.19 -3.96
CA GLY A 66 1.78 17.56 -4.05
C GLY A 66 1.63 18.14 -5.45
N LEU A 67 1.96 17.37 -6.49
CA LEU A 67 1.83 17.81 -7.88
C LEU A 67 0.36 18.05 -8.27
N CYS A 68 -0.55 17.26 -7.79
CA CYS A 68 -1.98 17.37 -8.09
C CYS A 68 -2.73 18.32 -7.15
N HIS A 69 -2.05 18.88 -6.15
CA HIS A 69 -2.65 19.72 -5.11
C HIS A 69 -3.72 18.99 -4.31
N PHE A 70 -3.47 17.71 -4.00
CA PHE A 70 -4.35 16.89 -3.15
C PHE A 70 -3.97 17.07 -1.68
N ASP A 71 -4.97 17.00 -0.81
CA ASP A 71 -4.78 16.98 0.63
C ASP A 71 -4.72 15.54 1.11
N ILE A 72 -3.52 15.05 1.42
CA ILE A 72 -3.31 13.66 1.86
C ILE A 72 -3.86 13.40 3.26
N ASP A 73 -4.13 14.44 4.03
CA ASP A 73 -4.69 14.31 5.39
C ASP A 73 -6.21 14.36 5.39
N LYS A 74 -6.81 14.66 4.24
CA LYS A 74 -8.26 14.78 4.13
C LYS A 74 -8.92 13.40 4.19
N ILE A 75 -10.04 13.35 4.93
CA ILE A 75 -10.93 12.20 4.88
C ILE A 75 -12.15 12.59 4.05
N ALA A 76 -12.31 11.97 2.89
CA ALA A 76 -13.40 12.27 1.97
C ALA A 76 -14.63 11.44 2.31
N ASN A 77 -15.76 12.08 2.53
CA ASN A 77 -17.02 11.41 2.77
C ASN A 77 -17.74 11.20 1.43
N THR A 78 -17.96 9.94 1.07
CA THR A 78 -18.69 9.61 -0.15
C THR A 78 -19.45 8.29 0.04
N GLN A 79 -20.71 8.25 -0.34
CA GLN A 79 -21.54 7.03 -0.30
C GLN A 79 -21.48 6.28 1.04
N GLY A 80 -21.43 7.00 2.16
CA GLY A 80 -21.35 6.40 3.48
C GLY A 80 -19.97 5.90 3.87
N MET A 81 -18.96 6.14 3.04
CA MET A 81 -17.56 5.78 3.30
C MET A 81 -16.76 6.99 3.70
N LYS A 82 -15.73 6.77 4.52
CA LYS A 82 -14.76 7.79 4.89
C LYS A 82 -13.40 7.39 4.36
N LEU A 83 -13.05 7.91 3.20
CA LEU A 83 -11.87 7.52 2.44
C LEU A 83 -10.67 8.40 2.72
N LYS A 84 -9.51 7.78 2.91
CA LYS A 84 -8.23 8.45 3.09
C LYS A 84 -7.23 7.93 2.06
N LEU A 85 -6.45 8.83 1.44
CA LEU A 85 -5.37 8.45 0.53
C LEU A 85 -4.27 7.74 1.30
N VAL A 86 -3.88 6.55 0.86
CA VAL A 86 -2.83 5.75 1.51
C VAL A 86 -1.72 5.32 0.56
N GLY A 87 -1.89 5.46 -0.75
CA GLY A 87 -0.87 5.06 -1.69
C GLY A 87 -1.10 5.58 -3.09
N TYR A 88 -0.04 5.52 -3.88
CA TYR A 88 -0.04 5.84 -5.31
C TYR A 88 0.82 4.82 -6.05
N LYS A 89 0.26 4.16 -7.06
CA LYS A 89 0.99 3.18 -7.87
C LYS A 89 1.21 3.72 -9.28
N SER A 90 2.42 4.17 -9.57
CA SER A 90 2.79 4.72 -10.87
C SER A 90 2.64 3.71 -12.02
N LYS A 91 2.66 2.41 -11.71
CA LYS A 91 2.52 1.34 -12.70
C LYS A 91 1.07 0.99 -13.02
N ALA A 92 0.11 1.64 -12.40
CA ALA A 92 -1.33 1.41 -12.61
C ALA A 92 -2.00 2.67 -13.15
N PRO A 93 -1.79 3.04 -14.43
CA PRO A 93 -2.21 4.34 -14.96
C PRO A 93 -3.71 4.57 -14.97
N LYS A 94 -4.52 3.53 -14.97
CA LYS A 94 -5.98 3.68 -14.95
C LYS A 94 -6.52 4.04 -13.59
N MET A 95 -6.01 3.40 -12.55
CA MET A 95 -6.45 3.59 -11.16
C MET A 95 -5.24 3.61 -10.23
N PRO A 96 -4.42 4.67 -10.30
CA PRO A 96 -3.17 4.71 -9.55
C PRO A 96 -3.33 5.06 -8.07
N TRP A 97 -4.43 5.68 -7.68
CA TRP A 97 -4.64 6.14 -6.32
C TRP A 97 -5.26 5.06 -5.46
N ILE A 98 -4.72 4.86 -4.27
CA ILE A 98 -5.21 3.87 -3.32
C ILE A 98 -5.74 4.60 -2.10
N VAL A 99 -6.97 4.26 -1.72
CA VAL A 99 -7.64 4.82 -0.56
C VAL A 99 -8.08 3.70 0.36
N VAL A 100 -8.25 4.01 1.64
CA VAL A 100 -8.82 3.09 2.61
C VAL A 100 -10.06 3.73 3.22
N ASP A 101 -11.11 2.91 3.40
CA ASP A 101 -12.26 3.31 4.18
C ASP A 101 -11.89 3.18 5.66
N THR A 102 -11.80 4.30 6.35
CA THR A 102 -11.37 4.31 7.76
C THR A 102 -12.37 3.64 8.70
N LEU A 103 -13.60 3.40 8.24
CA LEU A 103 -14.63 2.72 9.04
C LEU A 103 -14.51 1.20 8.98
N THR A 104 -14.08 0.65 7.85
CA THR A 104 -14.04 -0.79 7.60
C THR A 104 -12.65 -1.33 7.31
N ASP A 105 -11.64 -0.45 7.17
CA ASP A 105 -10.27 -0.77 6.74
C ASP A 105 -10.20 -1.43 5.34
N SER A 106 -11.25 -1.32 4.55
CA SER A 106 -11.28 -1.81 3.18
C SER A 106 -10.52 -0.87 2.25
N GLU A 107 -9.71 -1.45 1.38
CA GLU A 107 -8.91 -0.70 0.41
C GLU A 107 -9.61 -0.62 -0.93
N TYR A 108 -9.59 0.56 -1.54
CA TYR A 108 -10.17 0.80 -2.87
C TYR A 108 -9.18 1.53 -3.76
N LYS A 109 -9.35 1.38 -5.06
CA LYS A 109 -8.55 2.09 -6.06
C LYS A 109 -9.40 3.17 -6.72
N LEU A 110 -8.77 4.31 -7.01
CA LEU A 110 -9.43 5.44 -7.66
C LEU A 110 -8.72 5.82 -8.95
N THR A 111 -9.51 6.29 -9.91
CA THR A 111 -8.98 6.96 -11.10
C THR A 111 -8.50 8.36 -10.74
N GLN A 112 -7.70 8.96 -11.61
CA GLN A 112 -7.24 10.34 -11.43
C GLN A 112 -8.42 11.30 -11.22
N GLY A 113 -9.47 11.18 -12.03
CA GLY A 113 -10.64 12.05 -11.91
C GLY A 113 -11.42 11.87 -10.62
N GLN A 114 -11.53 10.63 -10.12
CA GLN A 114 -12.17 10.37 -8.83
C GLN A 114 -11.38 10.97 -7.68
N ALA A 115 -10.05 10.80 -7.71
CA ALA A 115 -9.17 11.37 -6.69
C ALA A 115 -9.23 12.89 -6.69
N GLU A 116 -9.27 13.52 -7.86
CA GLU A 116 -9.40 14.97 -7.97
C GLU A 116 -10.67 15.49 -7.32
N ARG A 117 -11.81 14.83 -7.55
CA ARG A 117 -13.07 15.24 -6.96
C ARG A 117 -13.08 15.13 -5.43
N LEU A 118 -12.40 14.14 -4.89
CA LEU A 118 -12.47 13.83 -3.47
C LEU A 118 -11.38 14.53 -2.64
N PHE A 119 -10.18 14.70 -3.20
CA PHE A 119 -9.01 15.09 -2.41
C PHE A 119 -8.35 16.39 -2.84
N LYS A 120 -8.75 16.98 -3.96
CA LYS A 120 -8.13 18.23 -4.41
C LYS A 120 -8.37 19.35 -3.39
N LYS A 121 -7.30 20.06 -3.04
CA LYS A 121 -7.40 21.20 -2.15
C LYS A 121 -8.25 22.29 -2.81
N PRO A 122 -9.12 22.96 -2.05
CA PRO A 122 -9.85 24.10 -2.59
C PRO A 122 -8.87 25.14 -3.10
N VAL A 123 -9.10 25.61 -4.32
CA VAL A 123 -8.31 26.71 -4.86
C VAL A 123 -8.74 27.96 -4.11
N GLU A 124 -7.83 28.51 -3.30
CA GLU A 124 -8.05 29.82 -2.75
C GLU A 124 -8.01 30.81 -3.91
N VAL A 125 -9.17 31.34 -4.23
CA VAL A 125 -9.24 32.44 -5.18
C VAL A 125 -8.62 33.64 -4.47
N ALA A 126 -7.38 33.98 -4.85
CA ALA A 126 -6.78 35.21 -4.39
C ALA A 126 -7.65 36.37 -4.89
N GLN A 127 -8.28 37.01 -3.99
CA GLN A 127 -9.07 38.19 -4.31
C GLN A 127 -8.23 39.44 -4.16
#